data_4f05e60766b292d862b5af951ed295b6
#
_entry.id   4f05e60766b292d862b5af951ed295b6
#
_cell.length_a   1.000
_cell.length_b   1.000
_cell.length_c   1.000
_cell.angle_alpha   90.00
_cell.angle_beta   90.00
_cell.angle_gamma   90.00
#
_symmetry.space_group_name_H-M   'P 1'
#
loop_
_entity.id
_entity.type
_entity.pdbx_description
1 polymer ?
#
loop_
_entity_poly.entity_id
_entity_poly.type
_entity_poly.pdbx_seq_one_letter_code
_entity_poly.pdbx_strand_id
1 'polypeptide(L)'
;MEELVARISAALGVEPDTARLAVGHVLGFFRKEFPDGPIAELIGKLPGAEEAIAAAEAAPAADGGLLGGLLGGLGGLVGGSKGDLMALAAKLSGVGLSMDQSQTLAKEFFAHAEGIVGQEKLKKIADSVPGLSQFL
;
A
#
# COMPACT_ATOMS: atom_id res chain seq x y z
N MET A 1 4.16 9.58 9.62
CA MET A 1 3.35 9.53 8.41
C MET A 1 3.61 10.72 7.48
N GLU A 2 3.56 11.94 7.98
CA GLU A 2 3.76 13.13 7.13
C GLU A 2 5.09 13.14 6.38
N GLU A 3 6.16 12.75 7.03
CA GLU A 3 7.48 12.63 6.39
C GLU A 3 7.47 11.60 5.25
N LEU A 4 6.85 10.45 5.47
CA LEU A 4 6.70 9.42 4.45
C LEU A 4 5.85 9.91 3.28
N VAL A 5 4.73 10.57 3.57
CA VAL A 5 3.84 11.15 2.55
C VAL A 5 4.57 12.21 1.73
N ALA A 6 5.30 13.13 2.39
CA ALA A 6 6.07 14.17 1.71
C ALA A 6 7.16 13.57 0.80
N ARG A 7 7.84 12.55 1.28
CA ARG A 7 8.88 11.84 0.52
C ARG A 7 8.30 11.14 -0.69
N ILE A 8 7.20 10.43 -0.52
CA ILE A 8 6.51 9.73 -1.61
C ILE A 8 5.92 10.73 -2.61
N SER A 9 5.28 11.79 -2.13
CA SER A 9 4.77 12.87 -2.97
C SER A 9 5.87 13.47 -3.87
N ALA A 10 7.03 13.74 -3.29
CA ALA A 10 8.18 14.28 -4.04
C ALA A 10 8.75 13.25 -5.02
N ALA A 11 8.88 11.99 -4.60
CA ALA A 11 9.45 10.92 -5.43
C ALA A 11 8.55 10.56 -6.63
N LEU A 12 7.24 10.59 -6.42
CA LEU A 12 6.24 10.24 -7.45
C LEU A 12 5.78 11.45 -8.27
N GLY A 13 6.02 12.65 -7.78
CA GLY A 13 5.50 13.87 -8.39
C GLY A 13 3.98 13.98 -8.32
N VAL A 14 3.37 13.50 -7.25
CA VAL A 14 1.93 13.51 -7.01
C VAL A 14 1.57 14.40 -5.82
N GLU A 15 0.29 14.75 -5.72
CA GLU A 15 -0.22 15.52 -4.59
C GLU A 15 -0.01 14.76 -3.26
N PRO A 16 0.23 15.46 -2.13
CA PRO A 16 0.36 14.81 -0.82
C PRO A 16 -0.85 13.98 -0.43
N ASP A 17 -2.05 14.41 -0.78
CA ASP A 17 -3.27 13.65 -0.50
C ASP A 17 -3.31 12.34 -1.30
N THR A 18 -2.89 12.37 -2.55
CA THR A 18 -2.74 11.17 -3.39
C THR A 18 -1.70 10.23 -2.79
N ALA A 19 -0.56 10.75 -2.37
CA ALA A 19 0.49 9.97 -1.70
C ALA A 19 -0.02 9.34 -0.41
N ARG A 20 -0.79 10.07 0.38
CA ARG A 20 -1.40 9.57 1.62
C ARG A 20 -2.37 8.41 1.35
N LEU A 21 -3.24 8.55 0.36
CA LEU A 21 -4.15 7.49 -0.06
C LEU A 21 -3.39 6.25 -0.53
N ALA A 22 -2.36 6.45 -1.33
CA ALA A 22 -1.52 5.35 -1.82
C ALA A 22 -0.85 4.59 -0.67
N VAL A 23 -0.26 5.30 0.28
CA VAL A 23 0.31 4.70 1.50
C VAL A 23 -0.77 3.99 2.30
N GLY A 24 -1.94 4.59 2.45
CA GLY A 24 -3.09 3.99 3.13
C GLY A 24 -3.52 2.66 2.50
N HIS A 25 -3.57 2.60 1.19
CA HIS A 25 -3.89 1.35 0.48
C HIS A 25 -2.82 0.27 0.72
N VAL A 26 -1.55 0.64 0.69
CA VAL A 26 -0.45 -0.29 0.97
C VAL A 26 -0.52 -0.81 2.41
N LEU A 27 -0.67 0.08 3.37
CA LEU A 27 -0.78 -0.29 4.78
C LEU A 27 -2.04 -1.14 5.05
N GLY A 28 -3.16 -0.77 4.46
CA GLY A 28 -4.41 -1.51 4.57
C GLY A 28 -4.31 -2.92 4.00
N PHE A 29 -3.64 -3.05 2.86
CA PHE A 29 -3.34 -4.36 2.26
C PHE A 29 -2.53 -5.24 3.22
N PHE A 30 -1.42 -4.71 3.73
CA PHE A 30 -0.57 -5.46 4.65
C PHE A 30 -1.26 -5.77 5.97
N ARG A 31 -2.05 -4.86 6.50
CA ARG A 31 -2.83 -5.09 7.72
C ARG A 31 -3.82 -6.24 7.54
N LYS A 32 -4.45 -6.32 6.38
CA LYS A 32 -5.41 -7.38 6.06
C LYS A 32 -4.74 -8.73 5.89
N GLU A 33 -3.61 -8.77 5.19
CA GLU A 33 -2.87 -10.00 4.93
C GLU A 33 -2.08 -10.49 6.15
N PHE A 34 -1.56 -9.56 6.93
CA PHE A 34 -0.71 -9.84 8.08
C PHE A 34 -1.19 -9.05 9.30
N PRO A 35 -2.35 -9.43 9.88
CA PRO A 35 -2.91 -8.70 11.03
C PRO A 35 -2.00 -8.76 12.27
N ASP A 36 -1.16 -9.77 12.35
CA ASP A 36 -0.18 -9.94 13.43
C ASP A 36 1.23 -9.94 12.85
N GLY A 37 2.17 -9.39 13.59
CA GLY A 37 3.58 -9.44 13.23
C GLY A 37 4.21 -8.08 12.93
N PRO A 38 5.27 -8.04 12.10
CA PRO A 38 6.05 -6.81 11.86
C PRO A 38 5.24 -5.66 11.28
N ILE A 39 4.19 -5.95 10.52
CA ILE A 39 3.32 -4.91 9.92
C ILE A 39 2.48 -4.23 11.00
N ALA A 40 1.92 -4.99 11.93
CA ALA A 40 1.18 -4.40 13.05
C ALA A 40 2.07 -3.47 13.87
N GLU A 41 3.33 -3.86 14.10
CA GLU A 41 4.32 -3.03 14.76
C GLU A 41 4.64 -1.77 13.96
N LEU A 42 4.78 -1.90 12.64
CA LEU A 42 5.02 -0.76 11.75
C LEU A 42 3.87 0.24 11.82
N ILE A 43 2.63 -0.23 11.71
CA ILE A 43 1.43 0.60 11.78
C ILE A 43 1.36 1.32 13.14
N GLY A 44 1.65 0.61 14.23
CA GLY A 44 1.66 1.18 15.57
C GLY A 44 2.75 2.23 15.81
N LYS A 45 3.84 2.16 15.06
CA LYS A 45 4.95 3.12 15.14
C LYS A 45 4.82 4.30 14.19
N LEU A 46 3.88 4.23 13.24
CA LEU A 46 3.61 5.29 12.28
C LEU A 46 2.38 6.10 12.72
N PRO A 47 2.57 7.26 13.35
CA PRO A 47 1.43 8.09 13.73
C PRO A 47 0.68 8.56 12.48
N GLY A 48 -0.64 8.39 12.46
CA GLY A 48 -1.48 8.70 11.31
C GLY A 48 -1.65 7.56 10.31
N ALA A 49 -1.01 6.40 10.53
CA ALA A 49 -1.15 5.24 9.66
C ALA A 49 -2.59 4.73 9.60
N GLU A 50 -3.24 4.65 10.75
CA GLU A 50 -4.64 4.21 10.82
C GLU A 50 -5.59 5.18 10.13
N GLU A 51 -5.34 6.48 10.25
CA GLU A 51 -6.10 7.50 9.55
C GLU A 51 -5.94 7.39 8.03
N ALA A 52 -4.71 7.12 7.57
CA ALA A 52 -4.43 6.92 6.16
C ALA A 52 -5.13 5.67 5.62
N ILE A 53 -5.12 4.58 6.39
CA ILE A 53 -5.84 3.35 6.04
C ILE A 53 -7.34 3.63 5.95
N ALA A 54 -7.90 4.29 6.94
CA ALA A 54 -9.33 4.64 6.96
C ALA A 54 -9.71 5.55 5.79
N ALA A 55 -8.88 6.53 5.48
CA ALA A 55 -9.08 7.43 4.35
C ALA A 55 -9.03 6.66 3.02
N ALA A 56 -8.10 5.72 2.88
CA ALA A 56 -7.97 4.90 1.69
C ALA A 56 -9.15 3.93 1.52
N GLU A 57 -9.63 3.36 2.61
CA GLU A 57 -10.81 2.49 2.59
C GLU A 57 -12.10 3.25 2.29
N ALA A 58 -12.20 4.48 2.76
CA ALA A 58 -13.35 5.35 2.54
C ALA A 58 -13.31 6.06 1.18
N ALA A 59 -12.15 6.13 0.53
CA ALA A 59 -12.01 6.79 -0.76
C ALA A 59 -12.84 6.06 -1.82
N PRO A 60 -13.70 6.78 -2.58
CA PRO A 60 -14.40 6.16 -3.68
C PRO A 60 -13.40 5.64 -4.70
N ALA A 61 -13.65 4.46 -5.25
CA ALA A 61 -12.88 3.93 -6.36
C ALA A 61 -12.90 4.98 -7.48
N ALA A 62 -11.72 5.59 -7.74
CA ALA A 62 -11.64 6.67 -8.72
C ALA A 62 -12.04 6.14 -10.08
N ASP A 63 -12.83 6.91 -10.79
CA ASP A 63 -13.18 6.76 -12.21
C ASP A 63 -13.78 5.44 -12.66
N GLY A 64 -13.96 4.51 -11.78
CA GLY A 64 -14.47 3.21 -12.18
C GLY A 64 -15.97 3.04 -11.99
N GLY A 65 -16.58 3.86 -11.18
CA GLY A 65 -17.98 3.70 -10.83
C GLY A 65 -18.30 2.23 -10.51
N LEU A 66 -19.31 1.72 -11.19
CA LEU A 66 -19.76 0.33 -11.07
C LEU A 66 -18.69 -0.70 -11.48
N LEU A 67 -17.88 -0.38 -12.47
CA LEU A 67 -16.84 -1.29 -12.96
C LEU A 67 -15.71 -1.48 -11.94
N GLY A 68 -15.29 -0.41 -11.29
CA GLY A 68 -14.30 -0.49 -10.22
C GLY A 68 -14.79 -1.31 -9.03
N GLY A 69 -16.05 -1.14 -8.66
CA GLY A 69 -16.69 -1.90 -7.60
C GLY A 69 -16.86 -3.39 -7.95
N LEU A 70 -17.27 -3.67 -9.18
CA LEU A 70 -17.43 -5.05 -9.68
C LEU A 70 -16.08 -5.77 -9.80
N LEU A 71 -15.07 -5.11 -10.34
CA LEU A 71 -13.71 -5.69 -10.44
C LEU A 71 -13.08 -5.87 -9.07
N GLY A 72 -13.31 -4.95 -8.14
CA GLY A 72 -12.88 -5.09 -6.76
C GLY A 72 -13.58 -6.25 -6.05
N GLY A 73 -14.87 -6.43 -6.29
CA GLY A 73 -15.64 -7.55 -5.76
C GLY A 73 -15.23 -8.90 -6.35
N LEU A 74 -14.97 -8.94 -7.66
CA LEU A 74 -14.49 -10.14 -8.36
C LEU A 74 -13.05 -10.48 -7.97
N GLY A 75 -12.20 -9.49 -7.76
CA GLY A 75 -10.84 -9.70 -7.26
C GLY A 75 -10.82 -10.33 -5.87
N GLY A 76 -11.79 -10.00 -5.03
CA GLY A 76 -11.98 -10.63 -3.72
C GLY A 76 -12.44 -12.08 -3.80
N LEU A 77 -13.18 -12.45 -4.85
CA LEU A 77 -13.69 -13.81 -5.08
C LEU A 77 -12.66 -14.75 -5.72
N VAL A 78 -11.74 -14.21 -6.50
CA VAL A 78 -10.65 -14.96 -7.13
C VAL A 78 -9.47 -15.13 -6.17
N GLY A 79 -9.69 -14.83 -4.89
CA GLY A 79 -8.71 -14.73 -3.83
C GLY A 79 -7.68 -15.85 -3.74
N GLY A 80 -6.49 -15.49 -4.09
CA GLY A 80 -5.23 -16.06 -3.66
C GLY A 80 -4.31 -14.90 -3.40
N SER A 81 -3.19 -15.11 -2.76
CA SER A 81 -2.21 -14.07 -2.45
C SER A 81 -1.77 -13.27 -3.69
N LYS A 82 -1.80 -13.88 -4.86
CA LYS A 82 -1.53 -13.21 -6.15
C LYS A 82 -2.64 -12.24 -6.55
N GLY A 83 -3.90 -12.59 -6.27
CA GLY A 83 -5.03 -11.73 -6.53
C GLY A 83 -5.02 -10.46 -5.70
N ASP A 84 -4.53 -10.55 -4.47
CA ASP A 84 -4.48 -9.43 -3.56
C ASP A 84 -3.46 -8.37 -3.97
N LEU A 85 -2.30 -8.76 -4.48
CA LEU A 85 -1.32 -7.82 -5.05
C LEU A 85 -1.87 -7.13 -6.29
N MET A 86 -2.59 -7.82 -7.14
CA MET A 86 -3.26 -7.22 -8.29
C MET A 86 -4.37 -6.24 -7.85
N ALA A 87 -5.09 -6.59 -6.80
CA ALA A 87 -6.09 -5.70 -6.22
C ALA A 87 -5.45 -4.43 -5.67
N LEU A 88 -4.31 -4.54 -4.99
CA LEU A 88 -3.54 -3.38 -4.54
C LEU A 88 -3.08 -2.53 -5.71
N ALA A 89 -2.52 -3.14 -6.75
CA ALA A 89 -2.10 -2.44 -7.96
C ALA A 89 -3.28 -1.72 -8.63
N ALA A 90 -4.44 -2.35 -8.69
CA ALA A 90 -5.66 -1.74 -9.21
C ALA A 90 -6.12 -0.53 -8.37
N LYS A 91 -6.04 -0.63 -7.04
CA LYS A 91 -6.34 0.48 -6.14
C LYS A 91 -5.36 1.64 -6.33
N LEU A 92 -4.07 1.36 -6.46
CA LEU A 92 -3.06 2.37 -6.71
C LEU A 92 -3.26 3.05 -8.07
N SER A 93 -3.59 2.28 -9.09
CA SER A 93 -3.97 2.82 -10.39
C SER A 93 -5.23 3.70 -10.31
N GLY A 94 -6.18 3.30 -9.46
CA GLY A 94 -7.40 4.07 -9.21
C GLY A 94 -7.15 5.44 -8.59
N VAL A 95 -6.08 5.61 -7.81
CA VAL A 95 -5.68 6.93 -7.27
C VAL A 95 -4.80 7.72 -8.25
N GLY A 96 -4.57 7.22 -9.44
CA GLY A 96 -3.84 7.92 -10.50
C GLY A 96 -2.36 7.57 -10.61
N LEU A 97 -1.91 6.50 -9.95
CA LEU A 97 -0.53 6.06 -10.02
C LEU A 97 -0.30 5.14 -11.22
N SER A 98 0.79 5.40 -11.96
CA SER A 98 1.26 4.49 -13.00
C SER A 98 1.97 3.27 -12.37
N MET A 99 2.27 2.27 -13.18
CA MET A 99 3.02 1.09 -12.75
C MET A 99 4.40 1.49 -12.18
N ASP A 100 5.10 2.39 -12.86
CA ASP A 100 6.41 2.88 -12.42
C ASP A 100 6.30 3.65 -11.09
N GLN A 101 5.27 4.47 -10.95
CA GLN A 101 5.00 5.17 -9.70
C GLN A 101 4.67 4.21 -8.57
N SER A 102 3.92 3.15 -8.84
CA SER A 102 3.61 2.11 -7.86
C SER A 102 4.87 1.38 -7.39
N GLN A 103 5.80 1.09 -8.30
CA GLN A 103 7.10 0.50 -7.95
C GLN A 103 7.94 1.45 -7.09
N THR A 104 7.98 2.72 -7.45
CA THR A 104 8.69 3.74 -6.68
C THR A 104 8.08 3.90 -5.30
N LEU A 105 6.75 3.91 -5.21
CA LEU A 105 6.01 3.92 -3.95
C LEU A 105 6.45 2.77 -3.04
N ALA A 106 6.50 1.55 -3.59
CA ALA A 106 6.92 0.38 -2.83
C ALA A 106 8.34 0.53 -2.31
N LYS A 107 9.27 0.96 -3.14
CA LYS A 107 10.67 1.19 -2.75
C LYS A 107 10.80 2.21 -1.63
N GLU A 108 10.16 3.36 -1.78
CA GLU A 108 10.21 4.43 -0.78
C GLU A 108 9.53 4.00 0.52
N PHE A 109 8.41 3.30 0.40
CA PHE A 109 7.70 2.76 1.56
C PHE A 109 8.59 1.78 2.34
N PHE A 110 9.20 0.82 1.65
CA PHE A 110 10.04 -0.17 2.31
C PHE A 110 11.33 0.42 2.87
N ALA A 111 11.93 1.38 2.20
CA ALA A 111 13.11 2.10 2.72
C ALA A 111 12.76 2.83 4.03
N HIS A 112 11.60 3.44 4.10
CA HIS A 112 11.12 4.10 5.33
C HIS A 112 10.79 3.07 6.42
N ALA A 113 10.12 1.98 6.06
CA ALA A 113 9.77 0.91 6.97
C ALA A 113 11.01 0.23 7.58
N GLU A 114 12.07 0.06 6.78
CA GLU A 114 13.35 -0.47 7.26
C GLU A 114 13.92 0.36 8.40
N GLY A 115 13.83 1.67 8.29
CA GLY A 115 14.28 2.59 9.34
C GLY A 115 13.48 2.48 10.63
N ILE A 116 12.25 1.98 10.57
CA ILE A 116 11.35 1.87 11.72
C ILE A 116 11.40 0.49 12.39
N VAL A 117 11.28 -0.58 11.59
CA VAL A 117 11.18 -1.95 12.11
C VAL A 117 12.46 -2.76 12.00
N GLY A 118 13.40 -2.31 11.18
CA GLY A 118 14.66 -2.99 10.94
C GLY A 118 14.61 -3.95 9.74
N GLN A 119 15.80 -4.19 9.19
CA GLN A 119 15.97 -4.98 7.97
C GLN A 119 15.49 -6.42 8.11
N GLU A 120 15.68 -7.05 9.27
CA GLU A 120 15.26 -8.43 9.51
C GLU A 120 13.75 -8.61 9.43
N LYS A 121 13.01 -7.68 10.02
CA LYS A 121 11.55 -7.71 9.99
C LYS A 121 11.02 -7.40 8.59
N LEU A 122 11.69 -6.48 7.90
CA LEU A 122 11.36 -6.16 6.52
C LEU A 122 11.54 -7.37 5.59
N LYS A 123 12.62 -8.12 5.77
CA LYS A 123 12.85 -9.38 5.04
C LYS A 123 11.74 -10.38 5.28
N LYS A 124 11.30 -10.53 6.51
CA LYS A 124 10.18 -11.43 6.84
C LYS A 124 8.90 -11.03 6.11
N ILE A 125 8.64 -9.73 6.01
CA ILE A 125 7.49 -9.22 5.27
C ILE A 125 7.64 -9.55 3.78
N ALA A 126 8.80 -9.30 3.21
CA ALA A 126 9.10 -9.57 1.81
C ALA A 126 8.97 -11.06 1.47
N ASP A 127 9.47 -11.93 2.33
CA ASP A 127 9.40 -13.37 2.15
C ASP A 127 7.97 -13.91 2.27
N SER A 128 7.13 -13.21 3.04
CA SER A 128 5.74 -13.59 3.24
C SER A 128 4.84 -13.23 2.05
N VAL A 129 5.26 -12.28 1.21
CA VAL A 129 4.48 -11.83 0.06
C VAL A 129 5.18 -12.23 -1.23
N PRO A 130 4.65 -13.20 -1.98
CA PRO A 130 5.25 -13.61 -3.26
C PRO A 130 5.30 -12.44 -4.25
N GLY A 131 6.45 -12.21 -4.83
CA GLY A 131 6.68 -11.14 -5.79
C GLY A 131 7.10 -9.79 -5.19
N LEU A 132 6.98 -9.63 -3.87
CA LEU A 132 7.40 -8.39 -3.22
C LEU A 132 8.91 -8.19 -3.25
N SER A 133 9.67 -9.26 -3.22
CA SER A 133 11.12 -9.23 -3.32
C SER A 133 11.64 -8.58 -4.62
N GLN A 134 10.81 -8.53 -5.67
CA GLN A 134 11.15 -7.85 -6.92
C GLN A 134 11.17 -6.32 -6.78
N PHE A 135 10.50 -5.79 -5.76
CA PHE A 135 10.41 -4.36 -5.50
C PHE A 135 11.41 -3.86 -4.46
N LEU A 136 12.19 -4.76 -3.88
CA LEU A 136 13.18 -4.42 -2.84
C LEU A 136 14.59 -4.24 -3.38
#